data_10103e731e67e93cb90ea71d35a1419a
#
_entry.id   10103e731e67e93cb90ea71d35a1419a
#
_cell.length_a   1.000
_cell.length_b   1.000
_cell.length_c   1.000
_cell.angle_alpha   90.00
_cell.angle_beta   90.00
_cell.angle_gamma   90.00
#
_symmetry.space_group_name_H-M   'P 1'
#
loop_
_entity.id
_entity.type
_entity.pdbx_description
1 polymer ?
#
loop_
_entity_poly.entity_id
_entity_poly.type
_entity_poly.pdbx_seq_one_letter_code
_entity_poly.pdbx_strand_id
1 'polypeptide(L)'
;MVSGNKPIDDGNYLFTPEQRKEFLVKEPQAEKWFKRWLGGEEFINGVERWFLWLGETPPTELRRMPESMLRVEAVRAFRKASKSAPTRKLAETPTRFHTECIPESRFIALPQVSSERRSFIPIAFLETNVLCGDKLRIIEKATLFHFGVMNSTMHMAWTRTVTGR
;
A
#
# COMPACT_ATOMS: atom_id res chain seq x y z
N MET A 1 -7.53 -11.81 -8.52
CA MET A 1 -6.92 -11.40 -7.23
C MET A 1 -5.44 -11.12 -7.45
N VAL A 2 -4.97 -9.94 -7.05
CA VAL A 2 -3.59 -9.47 -7.27
C VAL A 2 -2.95 -9.08 -5.95
N SER A 3 -1.62 -8.93 -5.92
CA SER A 3 -0.89 -8.41 -4.75
C SER A 3 -0.98 -6.90 -4.72
N GLY A 4 -1.01 -6.31 -3.54
CA GLY A 4 -0.91 -4.86 -3.39
C GLY A 4 0.46 -4.30 -3.78
N ASN A 5 0.66 -3.02 -3.52
CA ASN A 5 1.82 -2.26 -3.94
C ASN A 5 3.09 -2.65 -3.18
N LYS A 6 4.23 -2.66 -3.87
CA LYS A 6 5.54 -2.90 -3.28
C LYS A 6 6.45 -1.68 -3.49
N PRO A 7 6.63 -0.82 -2.47
CA PRO A 7 7.33 0.45 -2.65
C PRO A 7 8.84 0.31 -2.89
N ILE A 8 9.55 -0.50 -2.11
CA ILE A 8 11.03 -0.57 -2.06
C ILE A 8 11.63 0.83 -1.89
N ASP A 9 11.28 1.50 -0.80
CA ASP A 9 11.57 2.90 -0.52
C ASP A 9 12.30 3.15 0.80
N ASP A 10 12.67 2.08 1.53
CA ASP A 10 13.28 2.15 2.86
C ASP A 10 12.44 2.98 3.87
N GLY A 11 11.13 2.99 3.70
CA GLY A 11 10.21 3.75 4.54
C GLY A 11 10.21 5.27 4.30
N ASN A 12 10.91 5.77 3.29
CA ASN A 12 11.02 7.20 3.03
C ASN A 12 9.67 7.85 2.66
N TYR A 13 8.73 7.11 2.13
CA TYR A 13 7.40 7.61 1.77
C TYR A 13 6.31 7.23 2.77
N LEU A 14 6.66 6.47 3.83
CA LEU A 14 5.70 6.03 4.83
C LEU A 14 5.76 6.94 6.07
N PHE A 15 4.59 7.37 6.55
CA PHE A 15 4.46 8.35 7.63
C PHE A 15 3.45 7.89 8.68
N THR A 16 3.75 8.20 9.95
CA THR A 16 2.70 8.24 10.98
C THR A 16 1.85 9.50 10.83
N PRO A 17 0.67 9.58 11.49
CA PRO A 17 -0.11 10.81 11.50
C PRO A 17 0.67 12.04 11.97
N GLU A 18 1.53 11.88 12.98
CA GLU A 18 2.36 12.95 13.55
C GLU A 18 3.41 13.41 12.54
N GLN A 19 4.15 12.47 11.95
CA GLN A 19 5.15 12.75 10.93
C GLN A 19 4.55 13.44 9.70
N ARG A 20 3.33 13.02 9.29
CA ARG A 20 2.59 13.69 8.20
C ARG A 20 2.27 15.14 8.56
N LYS A 21 1.79 15.40 9.78
CA LYS A 21 1.50 16.77 10.24
C LYS A 21 2.74 17.64 10.21
N GLU A 22 3.85 17.16 10.76
CA GLU A 22 5.13 17.89 10.76
C GLU A 22 5.64 18.17 9.34
N PHE A 23 5.49 17.18 8.44
CA PHE A 23 5.87 17.33 7.04
C PHE A 23 5.03 18.41 6.35
N LEU A 24 3.72 18.39 6.56
CA LEU A 24 2.79 19.34 5.95
C LEU A 24 2.94 20.77 6.48
N VAL A 25 3.52 20.99 7.66
CA VAL A 25 3.91 22.33 8.14
C VAL A 25 5.00 22.90 7.24
N LYS A 26 5.95 22.07 6.79
CA LYS A 26 7.06 22.50 5.92
C LYS A 26 6.65 22.60 4.45
N GLU A 27 5.80 21.68 4.00
CA GLU A 27 5.40 21.52 2.60
C GLU A 27 3.89 21.27 2.46
N PRO A 28 3.04 22.30 2.69
CA PRO A 28 1.57 22.12 2.66
C PRO A 28 1.03 21.64 1.30
N GLN A 29 1.68 22.00 0.20
CA GLN A 29 1.28 21.60 -1.15
C GLN A 29 1.39 20.09 -1.42
N ALA A 30 2.10 19.34 -0.56
CA ALA A 30 2.19 17.90 -0.65
C ALA A 30 0.93 17.17 -0.16
N GLU A 31 0.00 17.86 0.51
CA GLU A 31 -1.18 17.23 1.14
C GLU A 31 -1.98 16.36 0.19
N LYS A 32 -2.22 16.81 -1.02
CA LYS A 32 -2.99 16.10 -2.06
C LYS A 32 -2.32 14.81 -2.54
N TRP A 33 -1.01 14.64 -2.30
CA TRP A 33 -0.25 13.46 -2.66
C TRP A 33 -0.19 12.43 -1.54
N PHE A 34 -0.70 12.74 -0.36
CA PHE A 34 -0.82 11.76 0.71
C PHE A 34 -2.06 10.89 0.51
N LYS A 35 -1.85 9.59 0.49
CA LYS A 35 -2.90 8.57 0.49
C LYS A 35 -2.83 7.74 1.77
N ARG A 36 -3.97 7.23 2.22
CA ARG A 36 -4.00 6.26 3.31
C ARG A 36 -3.25 5.01 2.90
N TRP A 37 -2.35 4.53 3.76
CA TRP A 37 -1.63 3.28 3.56
C TRP A 37 -2.21 2.18 4.42
N LEU A 38 -2.41 1.00 3.83
CA LEU A 38 -2.76 -0.22 4.54
C LEU A 38 -1.80 -1.34 4.16
N GLY A 39 -0.88 -1.68 5.07
CA GLY A 39 -0.17 -2.95 5.06
C GLY A 39 -0.97 -4.02 5.80
N GLY A 40 -0.37 -5.18 6.05
CA GLY A 40 -1.03 -6.27 6.78
C GLY A 40 -1.38 -5.89 8.22
N GLU A 41 -0.47 -5.20 8.90
CA GLU A 41 -0.64 -4.77 10.28
C GLU A 41 -1.69 -3.65 10.41
N GLU A 42 -1.61 -2.64 9.56
CA GLU A 42 -2.55 -1.52 9.54
C GLU A 42 -3.97 -2.00 9.25
N PHE A 43 -4.12 -2.95 8.33
CA PHE A 43 -5.42 -3.53 7.98
C PHE A 43 -6.03 -4.34 9.13
N ILE A 44 -5.21 -5.12 9.83
CA ILE A 44 -5.67 -6.03 10.88
C ILE A 44 -5.90 -5.29 12.20
N ASN A 45 -5.03 -4.34 12.54
CA ASN A 45 -4.99 -3.69 13.85
C ASN A 45 -5.55 -2.25 13.83
N GLY A 46 -5.95 -1.76 12.66
CA GLY A 46 -6.50 -0.41 12.51
C GLY A 46 -5.47 0.71 12.72
N VAL A 47 -4.17 0.41 12.57
CA VAL A 47 -3.11 1.42 12.71
C VAL A 47 -3.20 2.44 11.59
N GLU A 48 -3.08 3.71 11.94
CA GLU A 48 -3.11 4.78 10.95
C GLU A 48 -1.73 5.02 10.36
N ARG A 49 -1.64 4.90 9.01
CA ARG A 49 -0.44 5.19 8.22
C ARG A 49 -0.79 5.96 6.97
N TRP A 50 0.15 6.78 6.53
CA TRP A 50 0.04 7.60 5.34
C TRP A 50 1.22 7.33 4.42
N PHE A 51 0.97 7.39 3.13
CA PHE A 51 1.98 7.21 2.09
C PHE A 51 2.00 8.43 1.18
N LEU A 52 3.18 9.00 0.97
CA LEU A 52 3.40 10.08 0.03
C LEU A 52 3.53 9.48 -1.38
N TRP A 53 2.42 9.47 -2.12
CA TRP A 53 2.35 8.91 -3.47
C TRP A 53 2.70 9.95 -4.53
N LEU A 54 3.93 9.89 -5.06
CA LEU A 54 4.47 10.84 -6.03
C LEU A 54 4.48 10.30 -7.47
N GLY A 55 3.97 9.09 -7.72
CA GLY A 55 4.02 8.46 -9.04
C GLY A 55 3.25 9.17 -10.13
N GLU A 56 2.25 9.97 -9.75
CA GLU A 56 1.42 10.75 -10.68
C GLU A 56 1.73 12.26 -10.63
N THR A 57 2.71 12.67 -9.82
CA THR A 57 3.06 14.08 -9.63
C THR A 57 3.77 14.63 -10.89
N PRO A 58 3.27 15.71 -11.50
CA PRO A 58 3.96 16.34 -12.61
C PRO A 58 5.37 16.80 -12.21
N PRO A 59 6.39 16.62 -13.05
CA PRO A 59 7.77 17.00 -12.72
C PRO A 59 7.94 18.47 -12.35
N THR A 60 7.14 19.36 -12.95
CA THR A 60 7.13 20.79 -12.65
C THR A 60 6.62 21.09 -11.24
N GLU A 61 5.65 20.33 -10.76
CA GLU A 61 5.12 20.45 -9.41
C GLU A 61 6.07 19.83 -8.39
N LEU A 62 6.59 18.62 -8.68
CA LEU A 62 7.54 17.94 -7.81
C LEU A 62 8.77 18.80 -7.50
N ARG A 63 9.29 19.55 -8.50
CA ARG A 63 10.43 20.48 -8.31
C ARG A 63 10.12 21.63 -7.34
N ARG A 64 8.86 21.95 -7.09
CA ARG A 64 8.43 22.97 -6.13
C ARG A 64 8.24 22.42 -4.72
N MET A 65 8.49 21.11 -4.53
CA MET A 65 8.34 20.39 -3.28
C MET A 65 9.72 19.88 -2.79
N PRO A 66 10.52 20.74 -2.14
CA PRO A 66 11.91 20.42 -1.77
C PRO A 66 12.00 19.26 -0.76
N GLU A 67 11.10 19.19 0.24
CA GLU A 67 11.08 18.11 1.22
C GLU A 67 10.72 16.76 0.56
N SER A 68 9.76 16.77 -0.36
CA SER A 68 9.43 15.60 -1.18
C SER A 68 10.60 15.19 -2.07
N MET A 69 11.31 16.15 -2.69
CA MET A 69 12.49 15.88 -3.50
C MET A 69 13.63 15.24 -2.71
N LEU A 70 13.87 15.67 -1.47
CA LEU A 70 14.86 15.03 -0.59
C LEU A 70 14.54 13.55 -0.38
N ARG A 71 13.28 13.21 -0.18
CA ARG A 71 12.85 11.80 -0.04
C ARG A 71 12.99 11.01 -1.34
N VAL A 72 12.70 11.64 -2.49
CA VAL A 72 12.92 11.01 -3.81
C VAL A 72 14.40 10.68 -4.02
N GLU A 73 15.31 11.58 -3.66
CA GLU A 73 16.75 11.32 -3.77
C GLU A 73 17.22 10.24 -2.77
N ALA A 74 16.67 10.21 -1.56
CA ALA A 74 16.95 9.15 -0.58
C ALA A 74 16.53 7.77 -1.12
N VAL A 75 15.32 7.65 -1.69
CA VAL A 75 14.85 6.41 -2.32
C VAL A 75 15.71 6.02 -3.51
N ARG A 76 16.11 6.99 -4.34
CA ARG A 76 17.02 6.76 -5.47
C ARG A 76 18.36 6.20 -5.01
N ALA A 77 18.96 6.81 -3.99
CA ALA A 77 20.23 6.36 -3.41
C ALA A 77 20.12 4.94 -2.82
N PHE A 78 19.06 4.69 -2.04
CA PHE A 78 18.77 3.37 -1.46
C PHE A 78 18.67 2.29 -2.55
N ARG A 79 17.88 2.55 -3.62
CA ARG A 79 17.70 1.59 -4.71
C ARG A 79 19.01 1.37 -5.49
N LYS A 80 19.83 2.40 -5.71
CA LYS A 80 21.14 2.29 -6.36
C LYS A 80 22.12 1.42 -5.56
N ALA A 81 22.08 1.52 -4.23
CA ALA A 81 22.95 0.74 -3.34
C ALA A 81 22.55 -0.74 -3.21
N SER A 82 21.40 -1.14 -3.75
CA SER A 82 20.89 -2.51 -3.63
C SER A 82 21.78 -3.53 -4.35
N LYS A 83 21.95 -4.71 -3.75
CA LYS A 83 22.61 -5.87 -4.38
C LYS A 83 21.77 -6.45 -5.55
N SER A 84 20.46 -6.24 -5.54
CA SER A 84 19.53 -6.74 -6.57
C SER A 84 19.57 -5.87 -7.82
N ALA A 85 19.93 -6.43 -8.96
CA ALA A 85 19.93 -5.72 -10.24
C ALA A 85 18.54 -5.16 -10.64
N PRO A 86 17.41 -5.89 -10.49
CA PRO A 86 16.09 -5.32 -10.69
C PRO A 86 15.80 -4.11 -9.80
N THR A 87 16.20 -4.14 -8.52
CA THR A 87 16.02 -3.01 -7.61
C THR A 87 16.85 -1.80 -8.03
N ARG A 88 18.10 -2.01 -8.47
CA ARG A 88 18.93 -0.90 -8.98
C ARG A 88 18.32 -0.21 -10.18
N LYS A 89 17.69 -0.96 -11.09
CA LYS A 89 16.99 -0.40 -12.26
C LYS A 89 15.82 0.52 -11.84
N LEU A 90 15.15 0.23 -10.74
CA LEU A 90 14.07 1.07 -10.21
C LEU A 90 14.55 2.43 -9.67
N ALA A 91 15.85 2.64 -9.51
CA ALA A 91 16.38 3.95 -9.15
C ALA A 91 16.17 5.02 -10.24
N GLU A 92 15.86 4.61 -11.47
CA GLU A 92 15.50 5.51 -12.57
C GLU A 92 14.09 6.11 -12.38
N THR A 93 13.21 5.38 -11.67
CA THR A 93 11.82 5.76 -11.38
C THR A 93 11.56 5.78 -9.86
N PRO A 94 12.23 6.64 -9.08
CA PRO A 94 12.18 6.58 -7.61
C PRO A 94 10.80 6.88 -7.03
N THR A 95 9.93 7.57 -7.76
CA THR A 95 8.56 7.90 -7.36
C THR A 95 7.56 6.76 -7.60
N ARG A 96 7.95 5.72 -8.34
CA ARG A 96 7.08 4.60 -8.70
C ARG A 96 7.31 3.39 -7.80
N PHE A 97 6.30 2.55 -7.63
CA PHE A 97 6.44 1.27 -6.96
C PHE A 97 7.17 0.24 -7.84
N HIS A 98 7.71 -0.78 -7.23
CA HIS A 98 8.20 -1.97 -7.94
C HIS A 98 7.03 -2.75 -8.56
N THR A 99 5.97 -2.94 -7.78
CA THR A 99 4.72 -3.51 -8.23
C THR A 99 3.64 -2.49 -7.91
N GLU A 100 2.86 -2.10 -8.89
CA GLU A 100 1.76 -1.17 -8.74
C GLU A 100 0.43 -1.90 -8.89
N CYS A 101 -0.45 -1.69 -7.93
CA CYS A 101 -1.84 -2.08 -7.97
C CYS A 101 -2.66 -0.96 -7.34
N ILE A 102 -3.17 -0.07 -8.18
CA ILE A 102 -3.98 1.08 -7.79
C ILE A 102 -5.34 0.94 -8.47
N PRO A 103 -6.33 0.34 -7.79
CA PRO A 103 -7.66 0.14 -8.36
C PRO A 103 -8.35 1.45 -8.71
N GLU A 104 -9.04 1.47 -9.86
CA GLU A 104 -9.80 2.63 -10.33
C GLU A 104 -11.20 2.74 -9.73
N SER A 105 -11.66 1.70 -9.04
CA SER A 105 -12.96 1.64 -8.39
C SER A 105 -12.86 0.92 -7.05
N ARG A 106 -13.93 0.97 -6.26
CA ARG A 106 -14.07 0.24 -5.01
C ARG A 106 -13.69 -1.23 -5.16
N PHE A 107 -12.91 -1.76 -4.24
CA PHE A 107 -12.34 -3.11 -4.31
C PHE A 107 -12.41 -3.80 -2.94
N ILE A 108 -12.21 -5.12 -2.93
CA ILE A 108 -12.03 -5.88 -1.70
C ILE A 108 -10.54 -6.04 -1.42
N ALA A 109 -10.14 -5.83 -0.17
CA ALA A 109 -8.83 -6.18 0.35
C ALA A 109 -8.93 -7.26 1.42
N LEU A 110 -7.91 -8.12 1.48
CA LEU A 110 -7.74 -9.15 2.51
C LEU A 110 -6.25 -9.37 2.78
N PRO A 111 -5.86 -9.77 4.01
CA PRO A 111 -4.47 -10.03 4.33
C PRO A 111 -4.00 -11.33 3.65
N GLN A 112 -2.73 -11.36 3.26
CA GLN A 112 -2.10 -12.56 2.70
C GLN A 112 -2.01 -13.69 3.72
N VAL A 113 -1.91 -13.34 5.00
CA VAL A 113 -1.84 -14.28 6.13
C VAL A 113 -2.85 -13.86 7.18
N SER A 114 -3.58 -14.81 7.73
CA SER A 114 -4.49 -14.59 8.85
C SER A 114 -4.20 -15.58 9.98
N SER A 115 -4.59 -15.24 11.20
CA SER A 115 -4.46 -16.15 12.35
C SER A 115 -5.51 -17.24 12.29
N GLU A 116 -5.12 -18.48 12.60
CA GLU A 116 -6.03 -19.64 12.76
C GLU A 116 -7.09 -19.42 13.87
N ARG A 117 -6.77 -18.55 14.86
CA ARG A 117 -7.68 -18.21 15.95
C ARG A 117 -8.86 -17.33 15.54
N ARG A 118 -8.84 -16.78 14.31
CA ARG A 118 -9.94 -15.96 13.80
C ARG A 118 -11.03 -16.85 13.24
N SER A 119 -12.27 -16.56 13.61
CA SER A 119 -13.44 -17.25 13.05
C SER A 119 -13.59 -17.04 11.55
N PHE A 120 -13.22 -15.82 11.08
CA PHE A 120 -13.24 -15.42 9.66
C PHE A 120 -11.96 -14.70 9.27
N ILE A 121 -11.57 -14.83 8.00
CA ILE A 121 -10.51 -14.00 7.41
C ILE A 121 -11.01 -12.56 7.38
N PRO A 122 -10.23 -11.57 7.89
CA PRO A 122 -10.62 -10.17 7.78
C PRO A 122 -10.65 -9.76 6.32
N ILE A 123 -11.79 -9.29 5.85
CA ILE A 123 -11.96 -8.73 4.50
C ILE A 123 -12.71 -7.42 4.60
N ALA A 124 -12.41 -6.47 3.72
CA ALA A 124 -13.10 -5.18 3.69
C ALA A 124 -13.21 -4.64 2.28
N PHE A 125 -14.30 -3.90 2.01
CA PHE A 125 -14.34 -3.00 0.87
C PHE A 125 -13.55 -1.74 1.19
N LEU A 126 -12.71 -1.32 0.25
CA LEU A 126 -11.91 -0.11 0.31
C LEU A 126 -12.17 0.78 -0.90
N GLU A 127 -11.96 2.07 -0.71
CA GLU A 127 -12.09 3.09 -1.74
C GLU A 127 -10.73 3.39 -2.41
N THR A 128 -10.75 4.06 -3.55
CA THR A 128 -9.59 4.33 -4.41
C THR A 128 -8.55 5.28 -3.79
N ASN A 129 -8.90 5.97 -2.70
CA ASN A 129 -7.99 6.84 -1.95
C ASN A 129 -7.06 6.07 -0.99
N VAL A 130 -7.15 4.73 -0.96
CA VAL A 130 -6.35 3.86 -0.11
C VAL A 130 -5.35 3.08 -0.96
N LEU A 131 -4.09 3.07 -0.54
CA LEU A 131 -3.04 2.23 -1.11
C LEU A 131 -2.83 0.99 -0.24
N CYS A 132 -2.97 -0.17 -0.83
CA CYS A 132 -2.69 -1.44 -0.17
C CYS A 132 -1.25 -1.89 -0.42
N GLY A 133 -0.54 -2.30 0.63
CA GLY A 133 0.79 -2.90 0.54
C GLY A 133 0.77 -4.36 0.06
N ASP A 134 1.93 -4.91 -0.25
CA ASP A 134 2.13 -6.26 -0.83
C ASP A 134 1.70 -7.41 0.10
N LYS A 135 1.47 -7.11 1.39
CA LYS A 135 0.92 -8.08 2.36
C LYS A 135 -0.61 -8.19 2.30
N LEU A 136 -1.25 -7.37 1.48
CA LEU A 136 -2.67 -7.46 1.18
C LEU A 136 -2.88 -8.02 -0.23
N ARG A 137 -3.98 -8.74 -0.40
CA ARG A 137 -4.51 -9.17 -1.69
C ARG A 137 -5.69 -8.29 -2.04
N ILE A 138 -5.79 -7.97 -3.33
CA ILE A 138 -6.79 -7.06 -3.87
C ILE A 138 -7.66 -7.82 -4.86
N ILE A 139 -8.97 -7.62 -4.76
CA ILE A 139 -9.96 -8.11 -5.73
C ILE A 139 -10.67 -6.90 -6.29
N GLU A 140 -10.29 -6.52 -7.50
CA GLU A 140 -10.91 -5.43 -8.24
C GLU A 140 -12.31 -5.83 -8.72
N LYS A 141 -13.18 -4.82 -8.93
CA LYS A 141 -14.55 -5.01 -9.41
C LYS A 141 -15.36 -6.02 -8.57
N ALA A 142 -15.00 -6.14 -7.29
CA ALA A 142 -15.67 -7.03 -6.36
C ALA A 142 -17.08 -6.51 -6.02
N THR A 143 -18.01 -7.43 -5.90
CA THR A 143 -19.41 -7.17 -5.53
C THR A 143 -19.73 -7.73 -4.15
N LEU A 144 -20.92 -7.43 -3.61
CA LEU A 144 -21.41 -8.03 -2.38
C LEU A 144 -21.50 -9.55 -2.46
N PHE A 145 -21.69 -10.11 -3.67
CA PHE A 145 -21.65 -11.56 -3.87
C PHE A 145 -20.27 -12.13 -3.51
N HIS A 146 -19.19 -11.54 -4.03
CA HIS A 146 -17.82 -11.96 -3.71
C HIS A 146 -17.53 -11.85 -2.21
N PHE A 147 -17.97 -10.75 -1.60
CA PHE A 147 -17.84 -10.53 -0.16
C PHE A 147 -18.58 -11.60 0.65
N GLY A 148 -19.83 -11.88 0.30
CA GLY A 148 -20.66 -12.87 0.98
C GLY A 148 -20.09 -14.29 0.88
N VAL A 149 -19.63 -14.70 -0.32
CA VAL A 149 -19.00 -16.01 -0.52
C VAL A 149 -17.74 -16.14 0.32
N MET A 150 -16.83 -15.16 0.26
CA MET A 150 -15.55 -15.20 0.99
C MET A 150 -15.73 -15.12 2.52
N ASN A 151 -16.81 -14.50 2.98
CA ASN A 151 -17.13 -14.38 4.40
C ASN A 151 -18.13 -15.44 4.89
N SER A 152 -18.34 -16.50 4.11
CA SER A 152 -19.24 -17.59 4.47
C SER A 152 -18.56 -18.64 5.35
N THR A 153 -19.34 -19.32 6.18
CA THR A 153 -18.87 -20.47 6.98
C THR A 153 -18.38 -21.61 6.11
N MET A 154 -18.99 -21.82 4.95
CA MET A 154 -18.56 -22.84 3.98
C MET A 154 -17.15 -22.55 3.45
N HIS A 155 -16.88 -21.30 3.03
CA HIS A 155 -15.55 -20.89 2.58
C HIS A 155 -14.51 -21.05 3.70
N MET A 156 -14.86 -20.69 4.93
CA MET A 156 -13.96 -20.85 6.08
C MET A 156 -13.67 -22.31 6.40
N ALA A 157 -14.68 -23.18 6.35
CA ALA A 157 -14.51 -24.62 6.55
C ALA A 157 -13.58 -25.21 5.47
N TRP A 158 -13.83 -24.88 4.21
CA TRP A 158 -12.97 -25.31 3.09
C TRP A 158 -11.53 -24.81 3.24
N THR A 159 -11.34 -23.51 3.53
CA THR A 159 -10.02 -22.92 3.71
C THR A 159 -9.23 -23.65 4.81
N ARG A 160 -9.84 -23.90 5.97
CA ARG A 160 -9.20 -24.62 7.08
C ARG A 160 -8.81 -26.05 6.71
N THR A 161 -9.60 -26.70 5.86
CA THR A 161 -9.32 -28.07 5.41
C THR A 161 -8.13 -28.12 4.46
N VAL A 162 -8.04 -27.18 3.50
CA VAL A 162 -7.03 -27.25 2.43
C VAL A 162 -5.72 -26.50 2.76
N THR A 163 -5.73 -25.56 3.71
CA THR A 163 -4.51 -24.82 4.08
C THR A 163 -3.66 -25.51 5.15
N GLY A 164 -4.10 -26.65 5.66
CA GLY A 164 -3.29 -27.56 6.50
C GLY A 164 -2.90 -27.01 7.86
N ARG A 165 -3.68 -26.09 8.43
CA ARG A 165 -3.51 -25.56 9.79
C ARG A 165 -4.84 -25.40 10.49
#